data_09cc01d770881026c16f7d44922f3af6
#
_entry.id   09cc01d770881026c16f7d44922f3af6
#
_cell.length_a   1.000
_cell.length_b   1.000
_cell.length_c   1.000
_cell.angle_alpha   90.00
_cell.angle_beta   90.00
_cell.angle_gamma   90.00
#
_symmetry.space_group_name_H-M   'P 1'
#
loop_
_entity.id
_entity.type
_entity.pdbx_description
1 polymer ?
#
loop_
_entity_poly.entity_id
_entity_poly.type
_entity_poly.pdbx_seq_one_letter_code
_entity_poly.pdbx_strand_id
1 'polypeptide(L)'
;QYDTDIAWNRLSQLLCQIRDIQQRHNVASAHIVLLGDLISGAPHPVVAMQNREDVVDQVILAGEMLAQFIYNISMLFTNVYVTAVNGNHSRLTPNKKDAIIGERLDRLVTWHATTECKHLPNVSISQPLDGFHGTLDIIEIRGKSYVLDHGDFDQFTEAGVAKLISYLGFVPNAIISAHKHTPAYMEVNSVACVQNGCLSGGGDQFTLEHRLGGKPSQTVCVCSDAGIEVMYPIKLI
;
A
#
# COMPACT_ATOMS: atom_id res chain seq x y z
N GLN A 1 -15.26 14.42 8.05
CA GLN A 1 -14.04 13.93 8.72
C GLN A 1 -13.94 12.44 8.42
N TYR A 2 -12.74 11.92 8.12
CA TYR A 2 -12.51 10.50 7.87
C TYR A 2 -12.65 9.71 9.17
N ASP A 3 -13.32 8.57 9.10
CA ASP A 3 -13.54 7.65 10.21
C ASP A 3 -13.64 6.19 9.71
N THR A 4 -13.84 5.28 10.63
CA THR A 4 -13.90 3.85 10.39
C THR A 4 -15.05 3.45 9.46
N ASP A 5 -16.21 4.08 9.56
CA ASP A 5 -17.36 3.79 8.69
C ASP A 5 -17.09 4.21 7.24
N ILE A 6 -16.44 5.36 7.07
CA ILE A 6 -15.99 5.84 5.76
C ILE A 6 -14.92 4.90 5.18
N ALA A 7 -14.00 4.40 6.01
CA ALA A 7 -13.00 3.43 5.58
C ALA A 7 -13.64 2.15 5.04
N TRP A 8 -14.60 1.57 5.78
CA TRP A 8 -15.36 0.39 5.37
C TRP A 8 -16.10 0.60 4.05
N ASN A 9 -16.77 1.76 3.91
CA ASN A 9 -17.50 2.10 2.69
C ASN A 9 -16.54 2.18 1.49
N ARG A 10 -15.39 2.85 1.65
CA ARG A 10 -14.39 2.99 0.58
C ARG A 10 -13.74 1.68 0.19
N LEU A 11 -13.45 0.80 1.13
CA LEU A 11 -12.97 -0.56 0.82
C LEU A 11 -14.02 -1.36 0.06
N SER A 12 -15.30 -1.21 0.41
CA SER A 12 -16.41 -1.84 -0.32
C SER A 12 -16.55 -1.30 -1.75
N GLN A 13 -16.41 0.02 -1.94
CA GLN A 13 -16.37 0.63 -3.28
C GLN A 13 -15.19 0.12 -4.10
N LEU A 14 -14.00 0.05 -3.49
CA LEU A 14 -12.80 -0.48 -4.14
C LEU A 14 -13.01 -1.93 -4.58
N LEU A 15 -13.59 -2.78 -3.72
CA LEU A 15 -13.89 -4.16 -4.02
C LEU A 15 -14.84 -4.30 -5.22
N CYS A 16 -15.88 -3.47 -5.30
CA CYS A 16 -16.78 -3.45 -6.45
C CYS A 16 -16.03 -3.12 -7.75
N GLN A 17 -15.16 -2.12 -7.73
CA GLN A 17 -14.35 -1.75 -8.90
C GLN A 17 -13.36 -2.85 -9.29
N ILE A 18 -12.73 -3.50 -8.31
CA ILE A 18 -11.82 -4.64 -8.57
C ILE A 18 -12.57 -5.79 -9.24
N ARG A 19 -13.78 -6.12 -8.77
CA ARG A 19 -14.62 -7.15 -9.40
C ARG A 19 -14.93 -6.82 -10.86
N ASP A 20 -15.31 -5.58 -11.15
CA ASP A 20 -15.63 -5.15 -12.51
C ASP A 20 -14.39 -5.19 -13.43
N ILE A 21 -13.22 -4.83 -12.91
CA ILE A 21 -11.93 -4.92 -13.63
C ILE A 21 -11.56 -6.40 -13.85
N GLN A 22 -11.70 -7.25 -12.83
CA GLN A 22 -11.45 -8.68 -12.92
C GLN A 22 -12.27 -9.32 -14.03
N GLN A 23 -13.56 -9.02 -14.09
CA GLN A 23 -14.46 -9.55 -15.13
C GLN A 23 -14.09 -9.02 -16.53
N ARG A 24 -13.79 -7.72 -16.64
CA ARG A 24 -13.42 -7.08 -17.92
C ARG A 24 -12.16 -7.68 -18.53
N HIS A 25 -11.16 -7.95 -17.70
CA HIS A 25 -9.86 -8.47 -18.15
C HIS A 25 -9.72 -9.99 -18.02
N ASN A 26 -10.72 -10.67 -17.45
CA ASN A 26 -10.71 -12.10 -17.19
C ASN A 26 -9.43 -12.58 -16.47
N VAL A 27 -9.04 -11.87 -15.40
CA VAL A 27 -7.82 -12.18 -14.64
C VAL A 27 -8.10 -13.22 -13.57
N ALA A 28 -7.21 -14.20 -13.44
CA ALA A 28 -7.33 -15.30 -12.48
C ALA A 28 -6.57 -15.04 -11.16
N SER A 29 -5.57 -14.15 -11.15
CA SER A 29 -4.72 -13.92 -9.99
C SER A 29 -4.73 -12.46 -9.57
N ALA A 30 -4.65 -12.20 -8.26
CA ALA A 30 -4.53 -10.87 -7.68
C ALA A 30 -3.29 -10.78 -6.78
N HIS A 31 -2.58 -9.67 -6.84
CA HIS A 31 -1.56 -9.27 -5.88
C HIS A 31 -2.08 -8.09 -5.06
N ILE A 32 -2.31 -8.29 -3.78
CA ILE A 32 -2.66 -7.24 -2.81
C ILE A 32 -1.35 -6.71 -2.25
N VAL A 33 -1.08 -5.44 -2.50
CA VAL A 33 0.15 -4.78 -2.08
C VAL A 33 -0.19 -3.72 -1.04
N LEU A 34 0.22 -3.95 0.21
CA LEU A 34 0.05 -3.03 1.32
C LEU A 34 1.29 -2.13 1.39
N LEU A 35 1.15 -0.88 0.97
CA LEU A 35 2.27 0.06 0.79
C LEU A 35 2.58 0.91 2.02
N GLY A 36 2.21 0.44 3.21
CA GLY A 36 2.47 1.14 4.48
C GLY A 36 1.48 2.25 4.79
N ASP A 37 1.69 2.90 5.94
CA ASP A 37 0.78 3.89 6.52
C ASP A 37 -0.66 3.36 6.62
N LEU A 38 -0.77 2.10 7.08
CA LEU A 38 -2.04 1.40 7.29
C LEU A 38 -2.85 2.01 8.44
N ILE A 39 -2.19 2.78 9.28
CA ILE A 39 -2.76 3.54 10.40
C ILE A 39 -2.23 4.97 10.41
N SER A 40 -2.95 5.88 11.04
CA SER A 40 -2.47 7.25 11.30
C SER A 40 -1.33 7.27 12.32
N GLY A 41 -1.33 6.32 13.25
CA GLY A 41 -0.33 6.24 14.32
C GLY A 41 -0.35 7.41 15.29
N ALA A 42 0.72 7.55 16.06
CA ALA A 42 0.88 8.64 17.04
C ALA A 42 2.17 9.46 16.88
N PRO A 43 3.00 9.30 15.83
CA PRO A 43 4.29 10.01 15.78
C PRO A 43 4.17 11.50 15.49
N HIS A 44 3.04 11.96 14.99
CA HIS A 44 2.73 13.37 14.75
C HIS A 44 1.71 13.86 15.79
N PRO A 45 2.09 14.73 16.74
CA PRO A 45 1.19 15.16 17.82
C PRO A 45 -0.14 15.73 17.34
N VAL A 46 -0.12 16.53 16.26
CA VAL A 46 -1.33 17.12 15.67
C VAL A 46 -2.28 16.02 15.16
N VAL A 47 -1.74 15.04 14.45
CA VAL A 47 -2.53 13.91 13.94
C VAL A 47 -3.04 13.06 15.09
N ALA A 48 -2.18 12.77 16.07
CA ALA A 48 -2.55 11.96 17.23
C ALA A 48 -3.71 12.57 18.04
N MET A 49 -3.74 13.91 18.20
CA MET A 49 -4.83 14.61 18.89
C MET A 49 -6.16 14.60 18.09
N GLN A 50 -6.11 14.39 16.79
CA GLN A 50 -7.29 14.37 15.91
C GLN A 50 -7.80 12.95 15.64
N ASN A 51 -7.02 11.93 15.99
CA ASN A 51 -7.44 10.54 15.84
C ASN A 51 -8.67 10.28 16.71
N ARG A 52 -9.66 9.64 16.15
CA ARG A 52 -10.85 9.20 16.86
C ARG A 52 -10.56 7.97 17.72
N GLU A 53 -9.79 7.04 17.16
CA GLU A 53 -9.36 5.81 17.80
C GLU A 53 -7.93 5.96 18.33
N ASP A 54 -7.63 5.39 19.47
CA ASP A 54 -6.26 5.26 19.93
C ASP A 54 -5.44 4.30 19.03
N VAL A 55 -4.12 4.29 19.22
CA VAL A 55 -3.21 3.53 18.34
C VAL A 55 -3.47 2.02 18.40
N VAL A 56 -3.90 1.50 19.55
CA VAL A 56 -4.19 0.08 19.73
C VAL A 56 -5.45 -0.28 18.92
N ASP A 57 -6.51 0.51 19.06
CA ASP A 57 -7.73 0.33 18.29
C ASP A 57 -7.50 0.50 16.80
N GLN A 58 -6.66 1.45 16.38
CA GLN A 58 -6.28 1.61 14.98
C GLN A 58 -5.64 0.32 14.41
N VAL A 59 -4.74 -0.33 15.16
CA VAL A 59 -4.08 -1.58 14.72
C VAL A 59 -5.10 -2.70 14.61
N ILE A 60 -6.01 -2.84 15.59
CA ILE A 60 -7.03 -3.88 15.62
C ILE A 60 -7.99 -3.69 14.44
N LEU A 61 -8.59 -2.50 14.32
CA LEU A 61 -9.58 -2.21 13.29
C LEU A 61 -9.01 -2.27 11.87
N ALA A 62 -7.80 -1.75 11.64
CA ALA A 62 -7.15 -1.86 10.34
C ALA A 62 -6.85 -3.31 9.97
N GLY A 63 -6.43 -4.13 10.94
CA GLY A 63 -6.22 -5.57 10.76
C GLY A 63 -7.50 -6.29 10.36
N GLU A 64 -8.61 -6.05 11.06
CA GLU A 64 -9.93 -6.61 10.75
C GLU A 64 -10.42 -6.19 9.35
N MET A 65 -10.32 -4.91 9.03
CA MET A 65 -10.71 -4.38 7.72
C MET A 65 -9.93 -5.03 6.57
N LEU A 66 -8.63 -5.16 6.73
CA LEU A 66 -7.77 -5.79 5.72
C LEU A 66 -8.02 -7.28 5.62
N ALA A 67 -8.25 -7.99 6.74
CA ALA A 67 -8.63 -9.39 6.73
C ALA A 67 -9.92 -9.62 5.93
N GLN A 68 -10.94 -8.82 6.20
CA GLN A 68 -12.21 -8.90 5.46
C GLN A 68 -12.04 -8.55 3.98
N PHE A 69 -11.19 -7.57 3.67
CA PHE A 69 -10.89 -7.21 2.27
C PHE A 69 -10.16 -8.34 1.54
N ILE A 70 -9.13 -8.95 2.16
CA ILE A 70 -8.41 -10.11 1.61
C ILE A 70 -9.36 -11.29 1.40
N TYR A 71 -10.23 -11.57 2.38
CA TYR A 71 -11.25 -12.60 2.26
C TYR A 71 -12.16 -12.37 1.04
N ASN A 72 -12.68 -11.15 0.88
CA ASN A 72 -13.56 -10.83 -0.24
C ASN A 72 -12.84 -10.93 -1.60
N ILE A 73 -11.56 -10.52 -1.67
CA ILE A 73 -10.73 -10.70 -2.87
C ILE A 73 -10.50 -12.18 -3.16
N SER A 74 -10.28 -13.01 -2.13
CA SER A 74 -10.08 -14.45 -2.30
C SER A 74 -11.28 -15.17 -2.93
N MET A 75 -12.47 -14.61 -2.77
CA MET A 75 -13.69 -15.13 -3.40
C MET A 75 -13.82 -14.75 -4.89
N LEU A 76 -13.05 -13.76 -5.36
CA LEU A 76 -13.09 -13.28 -6.75
C LEU A 76 -11.99 -13.89 -7.63
N PHE A 77 -10.87 -14.30 -7.04
CA PHE A 77 -9.69 -14.74 -7.77
C PHE A 77 -9.29 -16.16 -7.42
N THR A 78 -8.75 -16.88 -8.41
CA THR A 78 -8.23 -18.24 -8.21
C THR A 78 -7.01 -18.26 -7.30
N ASN A 79 -6.13 -17.26 -7.41
CA ASN A 79 -4.94 -17.11 -6.58
C ASN A 79 -4.83 -15.66 -6.10
N VAL A 80 -4.53 -15.50 -4.82
CA VAL A 80 -4.32 -14.19 -4.18
C VAL A 80 -2.98 -14.19 -3.46
N TYR A 81 -2.17 -13.21 -3.74
CA TYR A 81 -0.87 -12.99 -3.11
C TYR A 81 -0.93 -11.69 -2.30
N VAL A 82 -0.48 -11.74 -1.06
CA VAL A 82 -0.47 -10.58 -0.16
C VAL A 82 0.98 -10.25 0.20
N THR A 83 1.38 -9.02 -0.07
CA THR A 83 2.72 -8.50 0.23
C THR A 83 2.60 -7.14 0.90
N ALA A 84 3.46 -6.83 1.86
CA ALA A 84 3.40 -5.59 2.63
C ALA A 84 4.78 -4.96 2.83
N VAL A 85 4.82 -3.63 2.71
CA VAL A 85 5.93 -2.80 3.18
C VAL A 85 5.45 -1.84 4.26
N ASN A 86 6.37 -1.33 5.08
CA ASN A 86 6.06 -0.45 6.20
C ASN A 86 6.09 1.02 5.79
N GLY A 87 5.17 1.81 6.32
CA GLY A 87 5.16 3.26 6.18
C GLY A 87 5.86 4.00 7.33
N ASN A 88 5.84 5.31 7.24
CA ASN A 88 6.48 6.17 8.21
C ASN A 88 5.59 6.57 9.39
N HIS A 89 4.25 6.52 9.25
CA HIS A 89 3.30 6.85 10.32
C HIS A 89 3.22 5.78 11.42
N SER A 90 3.56 4.55 11.10
CA SER A 90 3.52 3.42 12.03
C SER A 90 4.76 3.26 12.93
N ARG A 91 5.70 4.23 12.91
CA ARG A 91 6.88 4.24 13.79
C ARG A 91 6.49 4.48 15.25
N LEU A 92 7.27 3.91 16.17
CA LEU A 92 6.99 3.99 17.62
C LEU A 92 7.45 5.30 18.27
N THR A 93 8.32 6.07 17.59
CA THR A 93 8.87 7.31 18.14
C THR A 93 8.48 8.52 17.29
N PRO A 94 8.19 9.69 17.90
CA PRO A 94 7.89 10.91 17.16
C PRO A 94 9.08 11.39 16.30
N ASN A 95 10.28 11.31 16.81
CA ASN A 95 11.48 11.74 16.07
C ASN A 95 11.88 10.67 15.04
N LYS A 96 11.85 11.03 13.77
CA LYS A 96 12.19 10.13 12.66
C LYS A 96 13.64 9.61 12.74
N LYS A 97 14.56 10.40 13.31
CA LYS A 97 15.98 10.01 13.43
C LYS A 97 16.23 8.96 14.51
N ASP A 98 15.36 8.88 15.51
CA ASP A 98 15.46 7.94 16.63
C ASP A 98 14.67 6.65 16.35
N ALA A 99 13.95 6.60 15.24
CA ALA A 99 13.10 5.47 14.89
C ALA A 99 13.94 4.30 14.37
N ILE A 100 13.75 3.13 14.98
CA ILE A 100 14.31 1.88 14.45
C ILE A 100 13.51 1.48 13.21
N ILE A 101 14.21 1.24 12.09
CA ILE A 101 13.59 1.01 10.77
C ILE A 101 12.61 -0.17 10.80
N GLY A 102 12.97 -1.27 11.44
CA GLY A 102 12.14 -2.48 11.51
C GLY A 102 10.99 -2.41 12.54
N GLU A 103 10.96 -1.41 13.42
CA GLU A 103 9.92 -1.25 14.45
C GLU A 103 8.77 -0.40 13.92
N ARG A 104 7.79 -1.08 13.30
CA ARG A 104 6.61 -0.45 12.69
C ARG A 104 5.34 -1.19 13.09
N LEU A 105 4.32 -0.45 13.48
CA LEU A 105 2.99 -1.01 13.80
C LEU A 105 2.28 -1.58 12.57
N ASP A 106 2.61 -1.14 11.36
CA ASP A 106 2.12 -1.75 10.12
C ASP A 106 2.36 -3.26 10.09
N ARG A 107 3.46 -3.73 10.70
CA ARG A 107 3.74 -5.17 10.82
C ARG A 107 2.70 -5.90 11.66
N LEU A 108 2.18 -5.26 12.72
CA LEU A 108 1.13 -5.86 13.55
C LEU A 108 -0.20 -5.87 12.81
N VAL A 109 -0.53 -4.79 12.09
CA VAL A 109 -1.71 -4.72 11.22
C VAL A 109 -1.66 -5.83 10.16
N THR A 110 -0.56 -5.93 9.45
CA THR A 110 -0.35 -6.97 8.42
C THR A 110 -0.40 -8.38 9.02
N TRP A 111 0.27 -8.59 10.16
CA TRP A 111 0.26 -9.87 10.86
C TRP A 111 -1.16 -10.27 11.28
N HIS A 112 -1.92 -9.34 11.84
CA HIS A 112 -3.34 -9.56 12.20
C HIS A 112 -4.14 -9.98 10.98
N ALA A 113 -4.19 -9.14 9.94
CA ALA A 113 -4.95 -9.42 8.72
C ALA A 113 -4.60 -10.76 8.07
N THR A 114 -3.29 -11.05 7.97
CA THR A 114 -2.83 -12.27 7.33
C THR A 114 -3.03 -13.51 8.20
N THR A 115 -2.99 -13.36 9.53
CA THR A 115 -3.26 -14.47 10.45
C THR A 115 -4.71 -14.93 10.35
N GLU A 116 -5.66 -13.99 10.26
CA GLU A 116 -7.08 -14.30 10.02
C GLU A 116 -7.30 -15.02 8.67
N CYS A 117 -6.47 -14.73 7.68
CA CYS A 117 -6.60 -15.30 6.32
C CYS A 117 -5.79 -16.59 6.07
N LYS A 118 -5.03 -17.09 7.05
CA LYS A 118 -4.18 -18.30 6.89
C LYS A 118 -4.95 -19.57 6.50
N HIS A 119 -6.24 -19.64 6.81
CA HIS A 119 -7.08 -20.77 6.50
C HIS A 119 -7.59 -20.77 5.05
N LEU A 120 -7.41 -19.70 4.30
CA LEU A 120 -7.87 -19.56 2.92
C LEU A 120 -6.89 -20.27 1.97
N PRO A 121 -7.34 -21.32 1.24
CA PRO A 121 -6.43 -22.20 0.50
C PRO A 121 -5.80 -21.54 -0.73
N ASN A 122 -6.41 -20.47 -1.24
CA ASN A 122 -5.94 -19.73 -2.41
C ASN A 122 -5.24 -18.42 -2.06
N VAL A 123 -4.95 -18.16 -0.77
CA VAL A 123 -4.24 -16.97 -0.32
C VAL A 123 -2.81 -17.34 0.08
N SER A 124 -1.84 -16.72 -0.58
CA SER A 124 -0.41 -16.84 -0.28
C SER A 124 0.10 -15.52 0.29
N ILE A 125 0.83 -15.60 1.41
CA ILE A 125 1.34 -14.42 2.11
C ILE A 125 2.84 -14.41 1.96
N SER A 126 3.39 -13.35 1.36
CA SER A 126 4.82 -13.14 1.25
C SER A 126 5.45 -12.92 2.62
N GLN A 127 6.64 -13.48 2.82
CA GLN A 127 7.48 -13.11 3.96
C GLN A 127 8.32 -11.89 3.54
N PRO A 128 8.53 -10.92 4.44
CA PRO A 128 9.41 -9.79 4.14
C PRO A 128 10.79 -10.25 3.72
N LEU A 129 11.37 -9.62 2.71
CA LEU A 129 12.73 -9.90 2.27
C LEU A 129 13.75 -9.55 3.36
N ASP A 130 14.69 -10.44 3.58
CA ASP A 130 15.81 -10.22 4.51
C ASP A 130 16.65 -9.02 4.06
N GLY A 131 17.09 -8.21 5.02
CA GLY A 131 17.96 -7.06 4.79
C GLY A 131 17.27 -5.73 4.51
N PHE A 132 15.98 -5.72 4.17
CA PHE A 132 15.25 -4.45 3.91
C PHE A 132 14.42 -3.96 5.09
N HIS A 133 14.33 -4.74 6.16
CA HIS A 133 13.57 -4.41 7.38
C HIS A 133 12.12 -3.96 7.13
N GLY A 134 11.52 -4.45 6.02
CA GLY A 134 10.16 -4.12 5.62
C GLY A 134 9.99 -2.73 4.97
N THR A 135 11.07 -2.02 4.64
CA THR A 135 10.97 -0.74 3.92
C THR A 135 10.77 -0.93 2.42
N LEU A 136 11.17 -2.08 1.91
CA LEU A 136 11.13 -2.45 0.51
C LEU A 136 10.83 -3.94 0.38
N ASP A 137 10.11 -4.33 -0.67
CA ASP A 137 9.93 -5.73 -1.07
C ASP A 137 9.96 -5.84 -2.59
N ILE A 138 10.13 -7.06 -3.10
CA ILE A 138 10.18 -7.36 -4.52
C ILE A 138 9.22 -8.52 -4.80
N ILE A 139 8.28 -8.30 -5.71
CA ILE A 139 7.39 -9.34 -6.18
C ILE A 139 7.65 -9.65 -7.65
N GLU A 140 7.34 -10.86 -8.04
CA GLU A 140 7.39 -11.29 -9.42
C GLU A 140 5.97 -11.55 -9.94
N ILE A 141 5.61 -10.90 -11.05
CA ILE A 141 4.34 -11.11 -11.74
C ILE A 141 4.66 -11.42 -13.19
N ARG A 142 4.32 -12.64 -13.66
CA ARG A 142 4.53 -13.09 -15.04
C ARG A 142 5.99 -12.94 -15.51
N GLY A 143 6.95 -13.29 -14.64
CA GLY A 143 8.39 -13.18 -14.93
C GLY A 143 8.93 -11.75 -15.00
N LYS A 144 8.19 -10.77 -14.49
CA LYS A 144 8.62 -9.38 -14.36
C LYS A 144 8.74 -9.02 -12.88
N SER A 145 9.82 -8.34 -12.50
CA SER A 145 10.05 -7.88 -11.14
C SER A 145 9.45 -6.50 -10.89
N TYR A 146 8.74 -6.38 -9.79
CA TYR A 146 8.12 -5.16 -9.30
C TYR A 146 8.67 -4.85 -7.92
N VAL A 147 9.23 -3.68 -7.76
CA VAL A 147 9.74 -3.19 -6.47
C VAL A 147 8.62 -2.43 -5.77
N LEU A 148 8.42 -2.77 -4.51
CA LEU A 148 7.43 -2.17 -3.64
C LEU A 148 8.14 -1.37 -2.57
N ASP A 149 7.79 -0.11 -2.39
CA ASP A 149 8.27 0.74 -1.32
C ASP A 149 7.14 1.66 -0.82
N HIS A 150 7.34 2.29 0.35
CA HIS A 150 6.36 3.26 0.83
C HIS A 150 6.48 4.62 0.11
N GLY A 151 7.68 5.03 -0.28
CA GLY A 151 7.95 6.30 -0.97
C GLY A 151 8.50 7.42 -0.07
N ASP A 152 8.79 7.14 1.19
CA ASP A 152 9.42 8.12 2.09
C ASP A 152 10.96 8.11 2.03
N PHE A 153 11.56 7.04 1.51
CA PHE A 153 13.00 6.92 1.27
C PHE A 153 13.37 7.15 -0.20
N ASP A 154 12.50 6.74 -1.12
CA ASP A 154 12.78 6.73 -2.55
C ASP A 154 11.84 7.67 -3.29
N GLN A 155 12.40 8.45 -4.21
CA GLN A 155 11.65 9.45 -4.97
C GLN A 155 11.66 9.11 -6.46
N PHE A 156 10.56 9.35 -7.14
CA PHE A 156 10.41 9.16 -8.58
C PHE A 156 11.08 10.30 -9.38
N THR A 157 12.38 10.50 -9.11
CA THR A 157 13.28 11.37 -9.88
C THR A 157 14.34 10.51 -10.57
N GLU A 158 14.97 11.03 -11.61
CA GLU A 158 16.06 10.32 -12.31
C GLU A 158 17.14 9.85 -11.32
N ALA A 159 17.57 10.72 -10.41
CA ALA A 159 18.57 10.39 -9.40
C ALA A 159 18.07 9.38 -8.36
N GLY A 160 16.81 9.49 -7.92
CA GLY A 160 16.19 8.56 -6.97
C GLY A 160 16.07 7.17 -7.55
N VAL A 161 15.52 7.03 -8.75
CA VAL A 161 15.39 5.75 -9.44
C VAL A 161 16.74 5.13 -9.76
N ALA A 162 17.73 5.93 -10.22
CA ALA A 162 19.09 5.44 -10.47
C ALA A 162 19.76 4.92 -9.19
N LYS A 163 19.57 5.61 -8.06
CA LYS A 163 20.07 5.18 -6.75
C LYS A 163 19.45 3.84 -6.32
N LEU A 164 18.13 3.70 -6.47
CA LEU A 164 17.41 2.47 -6.13
C LEU A 164 17.87 1.30 -7.01
N ILE A 165 17.99 1.48 -8.33
CA ILE A 165 18.54 0.48 -9.26
C ILE A 165 19.96 0.06 -8.83
N SER A 166 20.82 1.03 -8.51
CA SER A 166 22.18 0.76 -8.03
C SER A 166 22.19 -0.04 -6.72
N TYR A 167 21.27 0.26 -5.81
CA TYR A 167 21.12 -0.45 -4.54
C TYR A 167 20.65 -1.89 -4.73
N LEU A 168 19.69 -2.08 -5.63
CA LEU A 168 19.12 -3.41 -5.93
C LEU A 168 20.06 -4.29 -6.79
N GLY A 169 20.92 -3.69 -7.61
CA GLY A 169 21.78 -4.39 -8.55
C GLY A 169 21.08 -4.91 -9.82
N PHE A 170 19.82 -4.53 -10.05
CA PHE A 170 19.07 -4.85 -11.28
C PHE A 170 18.06 -3.75 -11.60
N VAL A 171 17.56 -3.75 -12.84
CA VAL A 171 16.53 -2.82 -13.31
C VAL A 171 15.17 -3.50 -13.18
N PRO A 172 14.26 -3.03 -12.30
CA PRO A 172 12.91 -3.59 -12.19
C PRO A 172 12.04 -3.21 -13.38
N ASN A 173 10.97 -3.98 -13.62
CA ASN A 173 9.95 -3.60 -14.59
C ASN A 173 9.16 -2.36 -14.13
N ALA A 174 8.85 -2.31 -12.84
CA ALA A 174 8.20 -1.15 -12.24
C ALA A 174 8.58 -0.98 -10.77
N ILE A 175 8.43 0.27 -10.29
CA ILE A 175 8.46 0.63 -8.87
C ILE A 175 7.05 1.10 -8.49
N ILE A 176 6.51 0.54 -7.42
CA ILE A 176 5.16 0.84 -6.93
C ILE A 176 5.29 1.42 -5.53
N SER A 177 4.85 2.66 -5.33
CA SER A 177 4.94 3.37 -4.05
C SER A 177 3.64 4.08 -3.66
N ALA A 178 3.63 4.70 -2.47
CA ALA A 178 2.52 5.47 -1.91
C ALA A 178 2.97 6.83 -1.36
N HIS A 179 2.80 7.10 -0.06
CA HIS A 179 3.28 8.24 0.72
C HIS A 179 2.82 9.64 0.26
N LYS A 180 2.76 9.91 -1.03
CA LYS A 180 2.37 11.24 -1.59
C LYS A 180 0.87 11.47 -1.66
N HIS A 181 0.05 10.45 -1.33
CA HIS A 181 -1.41 10.48 -1.28
C HIS A 181 -2.13 10.80 -2.60
N THR A 182 -1.40 10.89 -3.69
CA THR A 182 -1.94 11.24 -5.00
C THR A 182 -1.54 10.19 -6.03
N PRO A 183 -2.49 9.59 -6.77
CA PRO A 183 -2.15 8.60 -7.78
C PRO A 183 -1.40 9.27 -8.93
N ALA A 184 -0.31 8.65 -9.36
CA ALA A 184 0.49 9.10 -10.49
C ALA A 184 1.10 7.91 -11.24
N TYR A 185 1.39 8.13 -12.51
CA TYR A 185 2.20 7.26 -13.34
C TYR A 185 3.24 8.10 -14.08
N MET A 186 4.45 7.63 -14.08
CA MET A 186 5.53 8.22 -14.88
C MET A 186 6.53 7.13 -15.29
N GLU A 187 7.27 7.36 -16.33
CA GLU A 187 8.42 6.55 -16.70
C GLU A 187 9.70 7.33 -16.38
N VAL A 188 10.57 6.72 -15.61
CA VAL A 188 11.85 7.31 -15.19
C VAL A 188 12.96 6.29 -15.45
N ASN A 189 13.99 6.67 -16.23
CA ASN A 189 15.09 5.78 -16.60
C ASN A 189 14.61 4.44 -17.19
N SER A 190 13.55 4.48 -18.02
CA SER A 190 12.89 3.30 -18.61
C SER A 190 12.26 2.33 -17.59
N VAL A 191 11.99 2.80 -16.37
CA VAL A 191 11.28 2.07 -15.32
C VAL A 191 9.90 2.69 -15.13
N ALA A 192 8.86 1.90 -15.18
CA ALA A 192 7.50 2.36 -14.83
C ALA A 192 7.43 2.67 -13.34
N CYS A 193 7.04 3.89 -13.00
CA CYS A 193 6.86 4.34 -11.62
C CYS A 193 5.37 4.60 -11.36
N VAL A 194 4.79 3.82 -10.46
CA VAL A 194 3.38 3.90 -10.09
C VAL A 194 3.26 4.39 -8.66
N GLN A 195 2.58 5.50 -8.46
CA GLN A 195 2.27 6.04 -7.14
C GLN A 195 0.79 5.78 -6.82
N ASN A 196 0.54 5.16 -5.67
CA ASN A 196 -0.81 4.93 -5.19
C ASN A 196 -1.40 6.19 -4.55
N GLY A 197 -2.72 6.27 -4.54
CA GLY A 197 -3.46 7.27 -3.80
C GLY A 197 -3.61 6.92 -2.31
N CYS A 198 -4.42 7.69 -1.61
CA CYS A 198 -4.71 7.51 -0.19
C CYS A 198 -6.18 7.13 0.01
N LEU A 199 -6.46 6.14 0.86
CA LEU A 199 -7.82 5.72 1.19
C LEU A 199 -8.59 6.82 1.93
N SER A 200 -7.91 7.52 2.87
CA SER A 200 -8.51 8.59 3.66
C SER A 200 -8.74 9.87 2.84
N GLY A 201 -7.92 10.11 1.82
CA GLY A 201 -7.88 11.40 1.13
C GLY A 201 -7.27 12.51 2.01
N GLY A 202 -7.32 13.74 1.52
CA GLY A 202 -6.94 14.92 2.30
C GLY A 202 -8.13 15.48 3.06
N GLY A 203 -7.88 16.29 4.09
CA GLY A 203 -8.94 16.97 4.85
C GLY A 203 -8.68 17.05 6.36
N ASP A 204 -7.64 16.39 6.85
CA ASP A 204 -7.13 16.62 8.20
C ASP A 204 -6.33 17.93 8.27
N GLN A 205 -6.11 18.44 9.47
CA GLN A 205 -5.42 19.71 9.69
C GLN A 205 -4.00 19.72 9.11
N PHE A 206 -3.27 18.60 9.23
CA PHE A 206 -1.90 18.48 8.72
C PHE A 206 -1.88 18.63 7.18
N THR A 207 -2.78 17.95 6.47
CA THR A 207 -2.87 18.04 5.01
C THR A 207 -3.28 19.43 4.54
N LEU A 208 -4.18 20.08 5.27
CA LEU A 208 -4.59 21.45 4.98
C LEU A 208 -3.48 22.47 5.19
N GLU A 209 -2.74 22.39 6.31
CA GLU A 209 -1.64 23.29 6.63
C GLU A 209 -0.47 23.15 5.64
N HIS A 210 -0.18 21.92 5.20
CA HIS A 210 0.92 21.64 4.27
C HIS A 210 0.50 21.67 2.80
N ARG A 211 -0.76 22.03 2.50
CA ARG A 211 -1.33 22.03 1.14
C ARG A 211 -1.18 20.66 0.44
N LEU A 212 -1.18 19.59 1.22
CA LEU A 212 -1.19 18.23 0.74
C LEU A 212 -2.64 17.85 0.45
N GLY A 213 -3.04 17.89 -0.79
CA GLY A 213 -4.42 17.58 -1.17
C GLY A 213 -4.47 16.35 -2.06
N GLY A 214 -5.23 15.34 -1.68
CA GLY A 214 -5.58 14.22 -2.52
C GLY A 214 -7.06 13.88 -2.37
N LYS A 215 -7.71 13.52 -3.47
CA LYS A 215 -9.03 12.88 -3.37
C LYS A 215 -8.82 11.42 -2.95
N PRO A 216 -9.73 10.85 -2.14
CA PRO A 216 -9.65 9.45 -1.79
C PRO A 216 -9.54 8.59 -3.05
N SER A 217 -8.52 7.76 -3.11
CA SER A 217 -8.29 6.92 -4.29
C SER A 217 -7.36 5.76 -3.98
N GLN A 218 -7.49 4.69 -4.78
CA GLN A 218 -6.56 3.57 -4.80
C GLN A 218 -6.25 3.21 -6.25
N THR A 219 -5.12 2.57 -6.50
CA THR A 219 -4.70 2.21 -7.85
C THR A 219 -4.81 0.70 -8.05
N VAL A 220 -5.39 0.29 -9.17
CA VAL A 220 -5.42 -1.09 -9.62
C VAL A 220 -4.66 -1.18 -10.94
N CYS A 221 -3.66 -2.06 -11.02
CA CYS A 221 -2.89 -2.32 -12.23
C CYS A 221 -3.27 -3.69 -12.81
N VAL A 222 -3.43 -3.75 -14.12
CA VAL A 222 -3.55 -5.01 -14.87
C VAL A 222 -2.21 -5.28 -15.53
N CYS A 223 -1.64 -6.45 -15.23
CA CYS A 223 -0.32 -6.86 -15.70
C CYS A 223 -0.41 -8.01 -16.71
N SER A 224 0.41 -7.94 -17.74
CA SER A 224 0.62 -9.00 -18.73
C SER A 224 2.11 -9.41 -18.80
N ASP A 225 2.46 -10.21 -19.79
CA ASP A 225 3.86 -10.55 -20.08
C ASP A 225 4.70 -9.32 -20.51
N ALA A 226 4.03 -8.25 -20.97
CA ALA A 226 4.69 -6.98 -21.31
C ALA A 226 4.95 -6.08 -20.08
N GLY A 227 4.33 -6.36 -18.93
CA GLY A 227 4.36 -5.55 -17.73
C GLY A 227 3.00 -4.95 -17.39
N ILE A 228 2.96 -3.73 -16.85
CA ILE A 228 1.70 -3.01 -16.56
C ILE A 228 1.09 -2.55 -17.89
N GLU A 229 -0.08 -3.09 -18.24
CA GLU A 229 -0.82 -2.70 -19.44
C GLU A 229 -1.82 -1.59 -19.18
N VAL A 230 -2.52 -1.67 -18.03
CA VAL A 230 -3.56 -0.70 -17.69
C VAL A 230 -3.45 -0.32 -16.23
N MET A 231 -3.60 0.95 -15.95
CA MET A 231 -3.69 1.51 -14.62
C MET A 231 -5.05 2.17 -14.42
N TYR A 232 -5.74 1.77 -13.38
CA TYR A 232 -7.03 2.33 -12.95
C TYR A 232 -6.86 3.13 -11.67
N PRO A 233 -6.83 4.46 -11.71
CA PRO A 233 -6.93 5.29 -10.52
C PRO A 233 -8.40 5.31 -10.06
N ILE A 234 -8.72 4.46 -9.11
CA ILE A 234 -10.08 4.32 -8.55
C ILE A 234 -10.33 5.47 -7.59
N LYS A 235 -11.27 6.33 -7.93
CA LYS A 235 -11.75 7.41 -7.04
C LYS A 235 -12.78 6.83 -6.07
N LEU A 236 -12.63 7.19 -4.81
CA LEU A 236 -13.49 6.76 -3.71
C LEU A 236 -14.26 7.96 -3.17
N ILE A 237 -15.47 7.71 -2.63
CA ILE A 237 -16.38 8.77 -2.15
C ILE A 237 -16.58 8.63 -0.64
#